data_606cc503c9d909897f022fe462eac989
#
_entry.id   606cc503c9d909897f022fe462eac989
#
_cell.length_a   1.000
_cell.length_b   1.000
_cell.length_c   1.000
_cell.angle_alpha   90.00
_cell.angle_beta   90.00
_cell.angle_gamma   90.00
#
_symmetry.space_group_name_H-M   'P 1'
#
loop_
_entity.id
_entity.type
_entity.pdbx_description
1 polymer ?
#
loop_
_entity_poly.entity_id
_entity_poly.type
_entity_poly.pdbx_seq_one_letter_code
_entity_poly.pdbx_strand_id
1 'polypeptide(L)'
;MNALSNPSSDGLSSEHVKLESGHYGRVVVARIKPNEDLVGALEALCTTYGMQRAVVRGVLGSLVDGRLSYRAADGVRERIIQGPGVEILNVFGEVTAAAMTNSNSPTQLNAALSGTDGAVYAGRLVRGANLAFITIEATLQEWITESA
;
A
#
# COMPACT_ATOMS: atom_id res chain seq x y z
N MET A 1 25.98 -9.08 -21.41
CA MET A 1 25.17 -8.97 -20.18
C MET A 1 26.08 -9.25 -19.00
N ASN A 2 26.50 -8.22 -18.32
CA ASN A 2 27.26 -8.41 -17.09
C ASN A 2 26.27 -8.88 -16.02
N ALA A 3 26.42 -10.12 -15.61
CA ALA A 3 25.82 -10.56 -14.37
C ALA A 3 26.32 -9.62 -13.29
N LEU A 4 25.41 -8.90 -12.64
CA LEU A 4 25.73 -8.18 -11.44
C LEU A 4 26.23 -9.24 -10.45
N SER A 5 27.54 -9.30 -10.26
CA SER A 5 28.11 -10.12 -9.21
C SER A 5 27.42 -9.70 -7.93
N ASN A 6 26.78 -10.66 -7.27
CA ASN A 6 26.32 -10.44 -5.91
C ASN A 6 27.47 -9.79 -5.13
N PRO A 7 27.25 -8.64 -4.51
CA PRO A 7 28.27 -8.12 -3.63
C PRO A 7 28.58 -9.22 -2.63
N SER A 8 29.85 -9.57 -2.55
CA SER A 8 30.33 -10.52 -1.54
C SER A 8 29.74 -10.10 -0.19
N SER A 9 29.23 -11.05 0.54
CA SER A 9 28.60 -10.88 1.85
C SER A 9 29.49 -10.21 2.91
N ASP A 10 30.69 -9.86 2.54
CA ASP A 10 31.74 -9.39 3.46
C ASP A 10 31.63 -7.91 3.86
N GLY A 11 30.67 -7.19 3.35
CA GLY A 11 30.51 -5.76 3.63
C GLY A 11 29.25 -5.35 4.37
N LEU A 12 28.23 -6.22 4.47
CA LEU A 12 26.97 -5.89 5.11
C LEU A 12 26.80 -6.76 6.36
N SER A 13 26.88 -6.11 7.51
CA SER A 13 26.54 -6.79 8.76
C SER A 13 25.09 -7.23 8.72
N SER A 14 24.83 -8.54 8.89
CA SER A 14 23.49 -9.12 8.97
C SER A 14 22.66 -8.55 10.13
N GLU A 15 23.28 -7.82 11.07
CA GLU A 15 22.59 -7.17 12.19
C GLU A 15 21.88 -5.89 11.80
N HIS A 16 22.33 -5.20 10.74
CA HIS A 16 21.82 -3.89 10.35
C HIS A 16 20.96 -3.91 9.09
N VAL A 17 21.14 -4.89 8.22
CA VAL A 17 20.40 -4.98 6.96
C VAL A 17 19.92 -6.41 6.76
N LYS A 18 18.60 -6.55 6.58
CA LYS A 18 18.00 -7.79 6.15
C LYS A 18 17.65 -7.68 4.69
N LEU A 19 18.12 -8.61 3.90
CA LEU A 19 17.85 -8.67 2.47
C LEU A 19 16.83 -9.76 2.18
N GLU A 20 15.90 -9.44 1.29
CA GLU A 20 14.98 -10.39 0.72
C GLU A 20 15.16 -10.33 -0.80
N SER A 21 15.49 -11.46 -1.40
CA SER A 21 15.64 -11.58 -2.83
C SER A 21 14.36 -12.10 -3.45
N GLY A 22 14.04 -11.62 -4.64
CA GLY A 22 12.83 -12.01 -5.32
C GLY A 22 12.77 -11.40 -6.70
N HIS A 23 11.59 -11.46 -7.28
CA HIS A 23 11.31 -10.85 -8.57
C HIS A 23 9.87 -10.36 -8.61
N TYR A 24 9.62 -9.44 -9.53
CA TYR A 24 8.26 -8.99 -9.80
C TYR A 24 7.55 -9.99 -10.70
N GLY A 25 6.32 -10.30 -10.33
CA GLY A 25 5.42 -11.14 -11.11
C GLY A 25 4.39 -10.33 -11.88
N ARG A 26 3.14 -10.73 -11.75
CA ARG A 26 2.03 -10.14 -12.50
C ARG A 26 1.79 -8.69 -12.15
N VAL A 27 1.39 -7.91 -13.14
CA VAL A 27 0.82 -6.58 -12.95
C VAL A 27 -0.69 -6.68 -13.13
N VAL A 28 -1.45 -6.13 -12.21
CA VAL A 28 -2.91 -6.06 -12.32
C VAL A 28 -3.37 -4.62 -12.15
N VAL A 29 -4.38 -4.25 -12.92
CA VAL A 29 -5.07 -2.97 -12.78
C VAL A 29 -6.49 -3.29 -12.33
N ALA A 30 -6.89 -2.73 -11.19
CA ALA A 30 -8.19 -2.98 -10.60
C ALA A 30 -8.99 -1.69 -10.48
N ARG A 31 -10.29 -1.79 -10.67
CA ARG A 31 -11.22 -0.72 -10.39
C ARG A 31 -12.01 -1.05 -9.13
N ILE A 32 -11.87 -0.22 -8.13
CA ILE A 32 -12.56 -0.35 -6.85
C ILE A 32 -13.85 0.44 -6.94
N LYS A 33 -14.95 -0.23 -6.61
CA LYS A 33 -16.30 0.31 -6.72
C LYS A 33 -16.59 1.32 -5.59
N PRO A 34 -17.60 2.19 -5.78
CA PRO A 34 -18.03 3.10 -4.73
C PRO A 34 -18.30 2.39 -3.40
N ASN A 35 -17.94 3.05 -2.32
CA ASN A 35 -18.11 2.61 -0.93
C ASN A 35 -17.30 1.40 -0.49
N GLU A 36 -16.43 0.87 -1.35
CA GLU A 36 -15.48 -0.15 -0.96
C GLU A 36 -14.26 0.50 -0.27
N ASP A 37 -13.80 -0.12 0.81
CA ASP A 37 -12.59 0.35 1.50
C ASP A 37 -11.35 0.05 0.67
N LEU A 38 -10.51 1.05 0.46
CA LEU A 38 -9.32 0.93 -0.39
C LEU A 38 -8.38 -0.16 0.09
N VAL A 39 -8.02 -0.17 1.37
CA VAL A 39 -7.08 -1.16 1.91
C VAL A 39 -7.66 -2.56 1.83
N GLY A 40 -8.89 -2.73 2.29
CA GLY A 40 -9.58 -4.02 2.26
C GLY A 40 -9.78 -4.56 0.86
N ALA A 41 -10.12 -3.70 -0.09
CA ALA A 41 -10.30 -4.08 -1.50
C ALA A 41 -8.99 -4.59 -2.12
N LEU A 42 -7.87 -3.92 -1.86
CA LEU A 42 -6.56 -4.34 -2.38
C LEU A 42 -6.12 -5.69 -1.78
N GLU A 43 -6.36 -5.90 -0.50
CA GLU A 43 -6.07 -7.18 0.14
C GLU A 43 -6.93 -8.32 -0.42
N ALA A 44 -8.23 -8.07 -0.62
CA ALA A 44 -9.13 -9.04 -1.22
C ALA A 44 -8.72 -9.37 -2.66
N LEU A 45 -8.27 -8.38 -3.41
CA LEU A 45 -7.75 -8.56 -4.76
C LEU A 45 -6.55 -9.50 -4.78
N CYS A 46 -5.59 -9.28 -3.90
CA CYS A 46 -4.42 -10.16 -3.77
C CYS A 46 -4.84 -11.60 -3.46
N THR A 47 -5.79 -11.78 -2.55
CA THR A 47 -6.33 -13.10 -2.22
C THR A 47 -6.99 -13.75 -3.42
N THR A 48 -7.84 -13.03 -4.14
CA THR A 48 -8.59 -13.54 -5.29
C THR A 48 -7.65 -14.01 -6.42
N TYR A 49 -6.58 -13.26 -6.66
CA TYR A 49 -5.63 -13.57 -7.74
C TYR A 49 -4.42 -14.41 -7.27
N GLY A 50 -4.43 -14.86 -6.03
CA GLY A 50 -3.37 -15.72 -5.51
C GLY A 50 -2.02 -15.02 -5.36
N MET A 51 -2.02 -13.70 -5.18
CA MET A 51 -0.81 -12.93 -4.91
C MET A 51 -0.65 -12.81 -3.39
N GLN A 52 0.43 -13.34 -2.85
CA GLN A 52 0.67 -13.22 -1.41
C GLN A 52 1.03 -11.79 -1.00
N ARG A 53 1.83 -11.12 -1.81
CA ARG A 53 2.30 -9.75 -1.61
C ARG A 53 2.31 -9.00 -2.93
N ALA A 54 2.01 -7.72 -2.87
CA ALA A 54 2.07 -6.85 -4.04
C ALA A 54 2.54 -5.45 -3.66
N VAL A 55 3.25 -4.81 -4.56
CA VAL A 55 3.66 -3.41 -4.43
C VAL A 55 2.64 -2.56 -5.15
N VAL A 56 2.22 -1.47 -4.53
CA VAL A 56 1.35 -0.48 -5.17
C VAL A 56 2.17 0.36 -6.13
N ARG A 57 1.77 0.39 -7.40
CA ARG A 57 2.44 1.17 -8.44
C ARG A 57 1.74 2.49 -8.74
N GLY A 58 0.48 2.58 -8.45
CA GLY A 58 -0.27 3.82 -8.63
C GLY A 58 -1.72 3.64 -8.19
N VAL A 59 -2.31 4.73 -7.76
CA VAL A 59 -3.72 4.77 -7.38
C VAL A 59 -4.27 6.10 -7.86
N LEU A 60 -5.39 6.07 -8.56
CA LEU A 60 -6.08 7.23 -9.07
C LEU A 60 -7.54 7.19 -8.66
N GLY A 61 -8.03 8.26 -8.10
CA GLY A 61 -9.43 8.38 -7.71
C GLY A 61 -9.63 9.21 -6.45
N SER A 62 -10.83 9.14 -5.92
CA SER A 62 -11.23 9.94 -4.77
C SER A 62 -11.95 9.10 -3.72
N LEU A 63 -11.92 9.61 -2.50
CA LEU A 63 -12.52 9.01 -1.33
C LEU A 63 -13.77 9.80 -0.90
N VAL A 64 -14.71 9.12 -0.24
CA VAL A 64 -15.81 9.78 0.45
C VAL A 64 -15.23 10.70 1.52
N ASP A 65 -14.50 10.14 2.46
CA ASP A 65 -13.66 10.84 3.43
C ASP A 65 -12.29 10.17 3.46
N GLY A 66 -11.27 10.92 3.87
CA GLY A 66 -9.96 10.35 4.15
C GLY A 66 -9.77 10.12 5.64
N ARG A 67 -9.09 9.05 6.02
CA ARG A 67 -8.64 8.85 7.38
C ARG A 67 -7.21 8.33 7.39
N LEU A 68 -6.33 9.14 7.96
CA LEU A 68 -4.91 8.86 7.99
C LEU A 68 -4.43 8.77 9.44
N SER A 69 -3.52 7.84 9.71
CA SER A 69 -2.80 7.82 10.97
C SER A 69 -1.41 8.40 10.78
N TYR A 70 -0.90 9.03 11.81
CA TYR A 70 0.44 9.62 11.84
C TYR A 70 1.02 9.54 13.24
N ARG A 71 2.35 9.55 13.31
CA ARG A 71 3.03 9.54 14.59
C ARG A 71 3.24 10.97 15.06
N ALA A 72 2.62 11.31 16.19
CA ALA A 72 2.85 12.53 16.92
C ALA A 72 3.88 12.31 18.04
N ALA A 73 4.31 13.39 18.71
CA ALA A 73 5.28 13.30 19.80
C ALA A 73 4.80 12.41 20.97
N ASP A 74 3.50 12.35 21.18
CA ASP A 74 2.85 11.63 22.28
C ASP A 74 2.21 10.28 21.84
N GLY A 75 2.46 9.83 20.62
CA GLY A 75 1.94 8.57 20.12
C GLY A 75 1.31 8.67 18.74
N VAL A 76 0.57 7.65 18.37
CA VAL A 76 -0.12 7.60 17.06
C VAL A 76 -1.46 8.32 17.18
N ARG A 77 -1.73 9.21 16.23
CA ARG A 77 -2.99 9.93 16.11
C ARG A 77 -3.62 9.67 14.76
N GLU A 78 -4.89 9.93 14.65
CA GLU A 78 -5.64 9.87 13.39
C GLU A 78 -6.14 11.26 13.01
N ARG A 79 -6.24 11.47 11.70
CA ARG A 79 -6.83 12.68 11.13
C ARG A 79 -7.92 12.27 10.16
N ILE A 80 -9.08 12.91 10.27
CA ILE A 80 -10.17 12.77 9.30
C ILE A 80 -10.09 13.95 8.34
N ILE A 81 -10.04 13.66 7.05
CA ILE A 81 -10.13 14.64 5.97
C ILE A 81 -11.54 14.52 5.42
N GLN A 82 -12.34 15.51 5.71
CA GLN A 82 -13.74 15.49 5.37
C GLN A 82 -13.96 15.72 3.88
N GLY A 83 -14.77 14.84 3.27
CA GLY A 83 -15.23 14.92 1.90
C GLY A 83 -16.70 15.34 1.80
N PRO A 84 -17.42 14.84 0.77
CA PRO A 84 -16.95 13.88 -0.22
C PRO A 84 -16.00 14.49 -1.25
N GLY A 85 -15.24 13.59 -1.89
CA GLY A 85 -14.34 13.99 -2.97
C GLY A 85 -12.92 14.33 -2.52
N VAL A 86 -12.43 13.64 -1.51
CA VAL A 86 -11.02 13.71 -1.10
C VAL A 86 -10.18 13.01 -2.16
N GLU A 87 -9.34 13.77 -2.86
CA GLU A 87 -8.56 13.26 -3.99
C GLU A 87 -7.32 12.52 -3.52
N ILE A 88 -7.08 11.34 -4.10
CA ILE A 88 -5.87 10.58 -3.84
C ILE A 88 -4.76 11.13 -4.74
N LEU A 89 -3.69 11.66 -4.13
CA LEU A 89 -2.54 12.17 -4.87
C LEU A 89 -1.51 11.08 -5.10
N ASN A 90 -1.30 10.23 -4.10
CA ASN A 90 -0.38 9.11 -4.18
C ASN A 90 -0.67 8.10 -3.08
N VAL A 91 -0.49 6.82 -3.41
CA VAL A 91 -0.47 5.74 -2.43
C VAL A 91 0.74 4.87 -2.75
N PHE A 92 1.53 4.57 -1.74
CA PHE A 92 2.66 3.68 -1.91
C PHE A 92 2.81 2.75 -0.71
N GLY A 93 3.43 1.63 -0.95
CA GLY A 93 3.65 0.62 0.05
C GLY A 93 3.35 -0.77 -0.50
N GLU A 94 3.07 -1.67 0.40
CA GLU A 94 2.93 -3.06 0.11
C GLU A 94 1.61 -3.61 0.64
N VAL A 95 0.95 -4.41 -0.18
CA VAL A 95 -0.29 -5.09 0.17
C VAL A 95 0.02 -6.56 0.43
N THR A 96 -0.50 -7.08 1.51
CA THR A 96 -0.47 -8.50 1.85
C THR A 96 -1.87 -9.08 1.65
N ALA A 97 -1.96 -10.27 1.06
CA ALA A 97 -3.25 -10.93 0.86
C ALA A 97 -4.04 -11.05 2.18
N ALA A 98 -5.37 -10.94 2.11
CA ALA A 98 -6.23 -10.96 3.29
C ALA A 98 -5.99 -12.19 4.18
N ALA A 99 -5.75 -13.36 3.57
CA ALA A 99 -5.43 -14.59 4.28
C ALA A 99 -4.11 -14.54 5.04
N MET A 100 -3.25 -13.58 4.72
CA MET A 100 -1.92 -13.39 5.30
C MET A 100 -1.84 -12.19 6.25
N THR A 101 -2.95 -11.50 6.50
CA THR A 101 -2.95 -10.26 7.31
C THR A 101 -2.56 -10.48 8.77
N ASN A 102 -2.63 -11.70 9.27
CA ASN A 102 -2.15 -12.07 10.61
C ASN A 102 -0.66 -12.47 10.63
N SER A 103 0.02 -12.37 9.47
CA SER A 103 1.44 -12.64 9.36
C SER A 103 2.26 -11.48 9.93
N ASN A 104 3.58 -11.69 10.04
CA ASN A 104 4.53 -10.66 10.46
C ASN A 104 4.72 -9.54 9.42
N SER A 105 4.00 -9.58 8.31
CA SER A 105 4.09 -8.60 7.22
C SER A 105 2.70 -8.08 6.85
N PRO A 106 2.05 -7.31 7.73
CA PRO A 106 0.74 -6.75 7.43
C PRO A 106 0.82 -5.72 6.31
N THR A 107 -0.31 -5.47 5.66
CA THR A 107 -0.43 -4.38 4.68
C THR A 107 -0.07 -3.04 5.31
N GLN A 108 0.80 -2.30 4.65
CA GLN A 108 1.21 -0.96 5.06
C GLN A 108 1.16 -0.04 3.84
N LEU A 109 0.21 0.89 3.85
CA LEU A 109 0.02 1.84 2.77
C LEU A 109 0.04 3.25 3.32
N ASN A 110 0.96 4.05 2.79
CA ASN A 110 1.01 5.48 3.03
C ASN A 110 0.35 6.22 1.87
N ALA A 111 -0.30 7.32 2.18
CA ALA A 111 -1.00 8.11 1.18
C ALA A 111 -0.76 9.60 1.37
N ALA A 112 -0.84 10.33 0.27
CA ALA A 112 -1.02 11.76 0.24
C ALA A 112 -2.40 12.04 -0.35
N LEU A 113 -3.21 12.83 0.33
CA LEU A 113 -4.58 13.15 -0.02
C LEU A 113 -4.74 14.65 -0.13
N SER A 114 -5.56 15.10 -1.08
CA SER A 114 -5.98 16.49 -1.18
C SER A 114 -7.37 16.64 -0.59
N GLY A 115 -7.48 17.44 0.44
CA GLY A 115 -8.77 17.82 0.99
C GLY A 115 -9.55 18.76 0.07
N THR A 116 -10.84 18.90 0.34
CA THR A 116 -11.72 19.80 -0.44
C THR A 116 -11.37 21.28 -0.22
N ASP A 117 -10.53 21.58 0.74
CA ASP A 117 -9.94 22.89 0.99
C ASP A 117 -8.65 23.15 0.18
N GLY A 118 -8.20 22.16 -0.59
CA GLY A 118 -6.95 22.22 -1.35
C GLY A 118 -5.70 21.91 -0.54
N ALA A 119 -5.81 21.66 0.75
CA ALA A 119 -4.68 21.28 1.57
C ALA A 119 -4.28 19.82 1.34
N VAL A 120 -2.99 19.54 1.48
CA VAL A 120 -2.45 18.18 1.33
C VAL A 120 -2.20 17.60 2.71
N TYR A 121 -2.67 16.37 2.89
CA TYR A 121 -2.52 15.60 4.11
C TYR A 121 -1.82 14.29 3.79
N ALA A 122 -0.90 13.87 4.63
CA ALA A 122 -0.18 12.63 4.42
C ALA A 122 -0.16 11.79 5.70
N GLY A 123 -0.12 10.47 5.50
CA GLY A 123 -0.06 9.52 6.59
C GLY A 123 -0.37 8.12 6.12
N ARG A 124 -0.62 7.23 7.06
CA ARG A 124 -0.98 5.85 6.77
C ARG A 124 -2.50 5.72 6.62
N LEU A 125 -2.93 5.03 5.58
CA LEU A 125 -4.35 4.72 5.40
C LEU A 125 -4.87 3.85 6.54
N VAL A 126 -5.93 4.31 7.19
CA VAL A 126 -6.61 3.55 8.23
C VAL A 126 -7.58 2.56 7.60
N ARG A 127 -7.40 1.29 7.90
CA ARG A 127 -8.25 0.22 7.37
C ARG A 127 -9.72 0.45 7.71
N GLY A 128 -10.59 0.24 6.73
CA GLY A 128 -12.04 0.31 6.90
C GLY A 128 -12.61 1.72 6.82
N ALA A 129 -11.77 2.75 6.69
CA ALA A 129 -12.20 4.14 6.82
C ALA A 129 -11.92 5.00 5.58
N ASN A 130 -11.41 4.41 4.49
CA ASN A 130 -11.09 5.12 3.26
C ASN A 130 -11.90 4.53 2.10
N LEU A 131 -13.18 4.92 2.04
CA LEU A 131 -14.13 4.38 1.08
C LEU A 131 -14.04 5.12 -0.25
N ALA A 132 -14.07 4.37 -1.35
CA ALA A 132 -14.11 4.96 -2.68
C ALA A 132 -15.36 5.81 -2.87
N PHE A 133 -15.20 7.00 -3.43
CA PHE A 133 -16.33 7.90 -3.69
C PHE A 133 -17.03 7.54 -5.00
N ILE A 134 -16.34 7.68 -6.14
CA ILE A 134 -16.90 7.29 -7.44
C ILE A 134 -16.30 5.95 -7.83
N THR A 135 -15.05 5.94 -8.20
CA THR A 135 -14.25 4.73 -8.40
C THR A 135 -12.80 5.03 -8.09
N ILE A 136 -12.04 4.00 -7.74
CA ILE A 136 -10.60 4.10 -7.62
C ILE A 136 -9.98 3.09 -8.58
N GLU A 137 -8.99 3.54 -9.35
CA GLU A 137 -8.19 2.65 -10.17
C GLU A 137 -6.83 2.45 -9.50
N ALA A 138 -6.44 1.20 -9.28
CA ALA A 138 -5.20 0.85 -8.63
C ALA A 138 -4.40 -0.11 -9.49
N THR A 139 -3.10 0.12 -9.57
CA THR A 139 -2.15 -0.78 -10.23
C THR A 139 -1.28 -1.44 -9.19
N LEU A 140 -1.29 -2.76 -9.16
CA LEU A 140 -0.48 -3.58 -8.28
C LEU A 140 0.49 -4.43 -9.09
N GLN A 141 1.67 -4.64 -8.53
CA GLN A 141 2.65 -5.57 -9.08
C GLN A 141 3.04 -6.59 -8.02
N GLU A 142 2.88 -7.86 -8.36
CA GLU A 142 3.18 -8.97 -7.47
C GLU A 142 4.68 -8.99 -7.12
N TRP A 143 4.98 -9.17 -5.83
CA TRP A 143 6.32 -9.46 -5.36
C TRP A 143 6.41 -10.93 -4.99
N ILE A 144 7.32 -11.64 -5.61
CA ILE A 144 7.54 -13.07 -5.39
C ILE A 144 8.91 -13.25 -4.76
N THR A 145 8.91 -13.71 -3.52
CA THR A 145 10.15 -14.00 -2.79
C THR A 145 10.76 -15.29 -3.31
N GLU A 146 12.05 -15.26 -3.59
CA GLU A 146 12.80 -16.46 -3.90
C GLU A 146 13.04 -17.25 -2.62
N SER A 147 12.71 -18.54 -2.69
CA SER A 147 13.08 -19.45 -1.60
C SER A 147 14.59 -19.58 -1.54
N ALA A 148 15.11 -19.44 -0.34
CA ALA A 148 16.54 -19.65 -0.06
C ALA A 148 16.95 -21.11 -0.35
#